data_475049037c913a5fab3de49e6e6a3432
#
_entry.id   475049037c913a5fab3de49e6e6a3432
#
_cell.length_a   1.000
_cell.length_b   1.000
_cell.length_c   1.000
_cell.angle_alpha   90.00
_cell.angle_beta   90.00
_cell.angle_gamma   90.00
#
_symmetry.space_group_name_H-M   'P 1'
#
loop_
_entity.id
_entity.type
_entity.pdbx_description
1 polymer ?
#
loop_
_entity_poly.entity_id
_entity_poly.type
_entity_poly.pdbx_seq_one_letter_code
_entity_poly.pdbx_strand_id
1 'polypeptide(L)'
;VLSPVLAGLGLGFSLIIAIGAQNLFVLRQGLRREHVLAVAAICAISDAVLIALGVSGIGFVLQAVPWLVDVVRWAGALFLVAYGVLAARRAWRPSGETLGADAADSAPSASPGAHAPAPPAHTHTGEALEADASASAVRSDIRTAATPAAHSRLIPVLLTCLALTWLNPHVYLDTVFLLGTVANTHGDSRWLFAAGAMAASVIWFFGLAFGARLLGRWLSTPRAWRILDALIALVMIALGVSLVLPH
;
A
#
# COMPACT_ATOMS: atom_id res chain seq x y z
N VAL A 1 -13.24 34.95 -0.59
CA VAL A 1 -13.48 33.53 -0.91
C VAL A 1 -12.20 32.82 -1.35
N LEU A 2 -11.36 33.43 -2.19
CA LEU A 2 -10.17 32.79 -2.74
C LEU A 2 -9.04 32.62 -1.71
N SER A 3 -8.86 33.59 -0.80
CA SER A 3 -7.79 33.58 0.20
C SER A 3 -7.82 32.34 1.15
N PRO A 4 -8.97 31.99 1.79
CA PRO A 4 -9.03 30.79 2.64
C PRO A 4 -8.80 29.49 1.86
N VAL A 5 -9.29 29.39 0.63
CA VAL A 5 -9.08 28.21 -0.23
C VAL A 5 -7.59 28.03 -0.55
N LEU A 6 -6.91 29.11 -0.96
CA LEU A 6 -5.47 29.06 -1.26
C LEU A 6 -4.63 28.77 -0.02
N ALA A 7 -5.02 29.32 1.14
CA ALA A 7 -4.35 29.05 2.41
C ALA A 7 -4.50 27.57 2.80
N GLY A 8 -5.72 27.01 2.68
CA GLY A 8 -5.98 25.60 2.92
C GLY A 8 -5.23 24.68 1.94
N LEU A 9 -5.21 25.03 0.67
CA LEU A 9 -4.47 24.30 -0.36
C LEU A 9 -2.95 24.32 -0.06
N GLY A 10 -2.41 25.48 0.28
CA GLY A 10 -0.97 25.61 0.59
C GLY A 10 -0.58 24.83 1.84
N LEU A 11 -1.34 24.96 2.94
CA LEU A 11 -1.08 24.18 4.17
C LEU A 11 -1.29 22.68 3.93
N GLY A 12 -2.34 22.31 3.21
CA GLY A 12 -2.60 20.91 2.85
C GLY A 12 -1.42 20.29 2.12
N PHE A 13 -0.91 20.94 1.07
CA PHE A 13 0.29 20.46 0.37
C PHE A 13 1.52 20.40 1.28
N SER A 14 1.74 21.38 2.13
CA SER A 14 2.89 21.42 3.05
C SER A 14 2.91 20.18 3.97
N LEU A 15 1.74 19.74 4.46
CA LEU A 15 1.64 18.59 5.35
C LEU A 15 1.69 17.25 4.59
N ILE A 16 1.04 17.15 3.42
CA ILE A 16 0.89 15.89 2.69
C ILE A 16 2.15 15.52 1.90
N ILE A 17 2.94 16.51 1.43
CA ILE A 17 4.19 16.27 0.69
C ILE A 17 5.26 15.63 1.58
N ALA A 18 5.17 15.79 2.91
CA ALA A 18 6.11 15.15 3.82
C ALA A 18 6.19 13.63 3.53
N ILE A 19 7.43 13.13 3.39
CA ILE A 19 7.68 11.73 3.05
C ILE A 19 7.22 10.85 4.21
N GLY A 20 6.09 10.19 4.03
CA GLY A 20 5.52 9.25 4.99
C GLY A 20 5.34 7.85 4.40
N ALA A 21 5.02 6.91 5.28
CA ALA A 21 4.73 5.53 4.92
C ALA A 21 3.64 5.40 3.85
N GLN A 22 2.60 6.22 3.94
CA GLN A 22 1.47 6.26 3.00
C GLN A 22 1.91 6.69 1.59
N ASN A 23 2.72 7.77 1.47
CA ASN A 23 3.21 8.25 0.18
C ASN A 23 4.08 7.20 -0.53
N LEU A 24 4.95 6.51 0.21
CA LEU A 24 5.76 5.41 -0.33
C LEU A 24 4.91 4.23 -0.77
N PHE A 25 3.83 3.92 -0.05
CA PHE A 25 2.90 2.86 -0.43
C PHE A 25 2.15 3.21 -1.72
N VAL A 26 1.62 4.45 -1.84
CA VAL A 26 0.95 4.94 -3.04
C VAL A 26 1.90 4.92 -4.24
N LEU A 27 3.14 5.39 -4.05
CA LEU A 27 4.20 5.36 -5.06
C LEU A 27 4.44 3.92 -5.56
N ARG A 28 4.57 2.97 -4.63
CA ARG A 28 4.77 1.54 -4.96
C ARG A 28 3.62 0.98 -5.77
N GLN A 29 2.36 1.25 -5.40
CA GLN A 29 1.18 0.79 -6.13
C GLN A 29 1.09 1.43 -7.52
N GLY A 30 1.43 2.73 -7.63
CA GLY A 30 1.51 3.42 -8.91
C GLY A 30 2.54 2.80 -9.84
N LEU A 31 3.74 2.47 -9.35
CA LEU A 31 4.79 1.78 -10.09
C LEU A 31 4.37 0.38 -10.56
N ARG A 32 3.66 -0.37 -9.71
CA ARG A 32 3.08 -1.69 -10.05
C ARG A 32 1.92 -1.61 -11.04
N ARG A 33 1.34 -0.44 -11.21
CA ARG A 33 0.13 -0.19 -12.01
C ARG A 33 -1.10 -0.97 -11.54
N GLU A 34 -1.10 -1.38 -10.28
CA GLU A 34 -2.17 -2.16 -9.67
C GLU A 34 -3.04 -1.28 -8.78
N HIS A 35 -4.36 -1.32 -8.99
CA HIS A 35 -5.36 -0.63 -8.17
C HIS A 35 -5.10 0.88 -7.95
N VAL A 36 -4.39 1.56 -8.87
CA VAL A 36 -3.91 2.93 -8.74
C VAL A 36 -5.02 3.91 -8.37
N LEU A 37 -6.15 3.83 -9.09
CA LEU A 37 -7.32 4.69 -8.83
C LEU A 37 -7.92 4.43 -7.44
N ALA A 38 -8.07 3.15 -7.08
CA ALA A 38 -8.68 2.78 -5.80
C ALA A 38 -7.83 3.23 -4.61
N VAL A 39 -6.49 3.09 -4.71
CA VAL A 39 -5.55 3.53 -3.67
C VAL A 39 -5.55 5.05 -3.55
N ALA A 40 -5.45 5.79 -4.66
CA ALA A 40 -5.50 7.25 -4.64
C ALA A 40 -6.82 7.77 -4.06
N ALA A 41 -7.95 7.15 -4.47
CA ALA A 41 -9.27 7.53 -3.98
C ALA A 41 -9.44 7.28 -2.47
N ILE A 42 -9.02 6.10 -1.96
CA ILE A 42 -9.16 5.79 -0.53
C ILE A 42 -8.29 6.69 0.33
N CYS A 43 -7.08 7.05 -0.12
CA CYS A 43 -6.24 8.02 0.57
C CYS A 43 -6.89 9.40 0.61
N ALA A 44 -7.35 9.91 -0.54
CA ALA A 44 -7.99 11.22 -0.62
C ALA A 44 -9.31 11.29 0.19
N ILE A 45 -10.11 10.22 0.19
CA ILE A 45 -11.33 10.14 1.00
C ILE A 45 -11.00 10.11 2.49
N SER A 46 -9.99 9.32 2.90
CA SER A 46 -9.54 9.25 4.30
C SER A 46 -9.09 10.62 4.80
N ASP A 47 -8.28 11.33 4.01
CA ASP A 47 -7.84 12.68 4.35
C ASP A 47 -9.03 13.65 4.42
N ALA A 48 -9.94 13.60 3.46
CA ALA A 48 -11.14 14.46 3.47
C ALA A 48 -11.97 14.24 4.74
N VAL A 49 -12.12 13.00 5.20
CA VAL A 49 -12.80 12.69 6.47
C VAL A 49 -12.03 13.26 7.65
N LEU A 50 -10.72 13.06 7.72
CA LEU A 50 -9.89 13.58 8.81
C LEU A 50 -9.86 15.11 8.85
N ILE A 51 -9.78 15.78 7.68
CA ILE A 51 -9.89 17.24 7.56
C ILE A 51 -11.24 17.72 8.06
N ALA A 52 -12.33 17.08 7.63
CA ALA A 52 -13.69 17.44 8.06
C ALA A 52 -13.86 17.28 9.57
N LEU A 53 -13.32 16.21 10.17
CA LEU A 53 -13.31 15.98 11.62
C LEU A 53 -12.53 17.09 12.34
N GLY A 54 -11.36 17.46 11.84
CA GLY A 54 -10.54 18.53 12.42
C GLY A 54 -11.25 19.87 12.39
N VAL A 55 -11.80 20.26 11.23
CA VAL A 55 -12.51 21.54 11.04
C VAL A 55 -13.83 21.60 11.83
N SER A 56 -14.48 20.46 12.05
CA SER A 56 -15.67 20.34 12.90
C SER A 56 -15.38 20.56 14.41
N GLY A 57 -14.11 20.65 14.80
CA GLY A 57 -13.73 20.84 16.21
C GLY A 57 -13.64 19.55 17.02
N ILE A 58 -13.74 18.38 16.40
CA ILE A 58 -13.61 17.07 17.07
C ILE A 58 -12.20 16.88 17.67
N GLY A 59 -11.20 17.61 17.21
CA GLY A 59 -9.86 17.63 17.79
C GLY A 59 -9.87 17.88 19.30
N PHE A 60 -10.77 18.75 19.82
CA PHE A 60 -10.94 18.98 21.24
C PHE A 60 -11.50 17.76 21.99
N VAL A 61 -12.37 16.97 21.34
CA VAL A 61 -12.93 15.74 21.94
C VAL A 61 -11.84 14.67 22.04
N LEU A 62 -10.95 14.56 21.04
CA LEU A 62 -9.82 13.62 21.09
C LEU A 62 -8.84 13.94 22.21
N GLN A 63 -8.66 15.20 22.58
CA GLN A 63 -7.86 15.58 23.75
C GLN A 63 -8.49 15.13 25.07
N ALA A 64 -9.80 14.95 25.13
CA ALA A 64 -10.50 14.45 26.32
C ALA A 64 -10.37 12.93 26.52
N VAL A 65 -9.80 12.21 25.53
CA VAL A 65 -9.67 10.75 25.55
C VAL A 65 -8.20 10.34 25.28
N PRO A 66 -7.25 10.65 26.18
CA PRO A 66 -5.82 10.44 25.95
C PRO A 66 -5.43 8.98 25.65
N TRP A 67 -6.09 8.03 26.30
CA TRP A 67 -5.82 6.59 26.10
C TRP A 67 -6.03 6.14 24.64
N LEU A 68 -6.94 6.79 23.90
CA LEU A 68 -7.18 6.46 22.49
C LEU A 68 -5.97 6.79 21.63
N VAL A 69 -5.31 7.91 21.92
CA VAL A 69 -4.07 8.32 21.23
C VAL A 69 -2.96 7.30 21.48
N ASP A 70 -2.85 6.81 22.74
CA ASP A 70 -1.86 5.78 23.10
C ASP A 70 -2.14 4.45 22.38
N VAL A 71 -3.39 4.01 22.31
CA VAL A 71 -3.77 2.79 21.60
C VAL A 71 -3.42 2.91 20.11
N VAL A 72 -3.77 4.03 19.46
CA VAL A 72 -3.43 4.27 18.03
C VAL A 72 -1.91 4.31 17.84
N ARG A 73 -1.18 4.94 18.77
CA ARG A 73 0.29 5.03 18.75
C ARG A 73 0.93 3.64 18.78
N TRP A 74 0.56 2.78 19.72
CA TRP A 74 1.12 1.43 19.84
C TRP A 74 0.70 0.52 18.69
N ALA A 75 -0.58 0.55 18.29
CA ALA A 75 -1.07 -0.22 17.16
C ALA A 75 -0.38 0.21 15.84
N GLY A 76 -0.21 1.52 15.65
CA GLY A 76 0.48 2.09 14.50
C GLY A 76 1.96 1.71 14.47
N ALA A 77 2.67 1.81 15.61
CA ALA A 77 4.07 1.42 15.70
C ALA A 77 4.26 -0.06 15.35
N LEU A 78 3.44 -0.95 15.93
CA LEU A 78 3.48 -2.38 15.63
C LEU A 78 3.23 -2.66 14.14
N PHE A 79 2.22 -2.02 13.57
CA PHE A 79 1.89 -2.17 12.15
C PHE A 79 3.02 -1.67 11.24
N LEU A 80 3.59 -0.48 11.50
CA LEU A 80 4.67 0.08 10.71
C LEU A 80 5.94 -0.77 10.77
N VAL A 81 6.32 -1.25 11.97
CA VAL A 81 7.48 -2.13 12.13
C VAL A 81 7.25 -3.46 11.42
N ALA A 82 6.08 -4.09 11.59
CA ALA A 82 5.75 -5.35 10.92
C ALA A 82 5.81 -5.19 9.38
N TYR A 83 5.21 -4.14 8.85
CA TYR A 83 5.24 -3.87 7.40
C TYR A 83 6.66 -3.54 6.92
N GLY A 84 7.43 -2.78 7.68
CA GLY A 84 8.84 -2.47 7.40
C GLY A 84 9.72 -3.73 7.35
N VAL A 85 9.52 -4.67 8.29
CA VAL A 85 10.22 -5.97 8.28
C VAL A 85 9.85 -6.79 7.06
N LEU A 86 8.57 -6.82 6.66
CA LEU A 86 8.15 -7.49 5.43
C LEU A 86 8.78 -6.85 4.19
N ALA A 87 8.88 -5.53 4.13
CA ALA A 87 9.55 -4.81 3.05
C ALA A 87 11.07 -5.11 3.03
N ALA A 88 11.73 -5.16 4.18
CA ALA A 88 13.14 -5.54 4.30
C ALA A 88 13.39 -6.97 3.79
N ARG A 89 12.53 -7.92 4.19
CA ARG A 89 12.63 -9.30 3.69
C ARG A 89 12.52 -9.39 2.17
N ARG A 90 11.62 -8.59 1.56
CA ARG A 90 11.52 -8.52 0.09
C ARG A 90 12.76 -7.92 -0.55
N ALA A 91 13.36 -6.88 0.04
CA ALA A 91 14.59 -6.26 -0.45
C ALA A 91 15.79 -7.23 -0.45
N TRP A 92 15.85 -8.16 0.51
CA TRP A 92 16.96 -9.11 0.67
C TRP A 92 16.78 -10.44 -0.08
N ARG A 93 15.57 -10.75 -0.55
CA ARG A 93 15.37 -11.98 -1.36
C ARG A 93 16.08 -11.84 -2.71
N PRO A 94 16.84 -12.87 -3.17
CA PRO A 94 17.45 -12.86 -4.50
C PRO A 94 16.37 -12.74 -5.57
N SER A 95 16.63 -11.93 -6.61
CA SER A 95 15.68 -11.62 -7.71
C SER A 95 15.47 -12.83 -8.65
N GLY A 96 14.91 -13.90 -8.14
CA GLY A 96 14.56 -15.11 -8.90
C GLY A 96 13.08 -15.50 -8.76
N GLU A 97 12.37 -14.96 -7.78
CA GLU A 97 10.94 -15.20 -7.61
C GLU A 97 10.14 -13.96 -7.98
N THR A 98 9.52 -14.06 -9.11
CA THR A 98 8.60 -13.15 -9.73
C THR A 98 7.51 -12.65 -8.78
N LEU A 99 7.13 -11.42 -8.95
CA LEU A 99 6.03 -10.57 -8.49
C LEU A 99 4.66 -11.23 -8.13
N GLY A 100 4.62 -12.52 -7.77
CA GLY A 100 3.38 -13.27 -7.52
C GLY A 100 3.23 -13.96 -6.16
N ALA A 101 4.25 -13.93 -5.27
CA ALA A 101 4.27 -14.80 -4.09
C ALA A 101 3.71 -14.21 -2.79
N ASP A 102 3.27 -12.96 -2.76
CA ASP A 102 2.92 -12.28 -1.49
C ASP A 102 1.48 -12.58 -0.98
N ALA A 103 0.77 -13.56 -1.57
CA ALA A 103 -0.59 -13.91 -1.13
C ALA A 103 -0.80 -15.38 -0.71
N ALA A 104 0.24 -16.22 -0.73
CA ALA A 104 0.10 -17.67 -0.53
C ALA A 104 0.62 -18.22 0.80
N ASP A 105 1.25 -17.41 1.66
CA ASP A 105 1.99 -17.91 2.84
C ASP A 105 1.18 -17.89 4.15
N SER A 106 -0.14 -18.05 4.07
CA SER A 106 -1.00 -18.16 5.26
C SER A 106 -1.90 -19.39 5.26
N ALA A 107 -1.58 -20.45 4.50
CA ALA A 107 -2.28 -21.72 4.61
C ALA A 107 -1.31 -22.83 5.06
N PRO A 108 -1.64 -23.61 6.11
CA PRO A 108 -0.82 -24.73 6.52
C PRO A 108 -0.86 -25.82 5.45
N SER A 109 0.32 -26.21 4.94
CA SER A 109 0.50 -27.30 4.01
C SER A 109 0.14 -28.62 4.67
N ALA A 110 -1.00 -29.19 4.32
CA ALA A 110 -1.29 -30.58 4.55
C ALA A 110 -0.59 -31.42 3.47
N SER A 111 0.38 -32.19 3.88
CA SER A 111 1.00 -33.23 3.06
C SER A 111 0.01 -34.37 2.80
N PRO A 112 -0.13 -34.88 1.57
CA PRO A 112 -0.63 -36.21 1.36
C PRO A 112 0.52 -37.12 0.94
N GLY A 113 1.04 -37.89 1.89
CA GLY A 113 1.72 -39.12 1.57
C GLY A 113 0.71 -40.20 1.25
N ALA A 114 0.81 -40.79 0.08
CA ALA A 114 0.33 -42.15 -0.19
C ALA A 114 1.03 -42.73 -1.43
N HIS A 115 1.89 -43.69 -1.19
CA HIS A 115 2.39 -44.63 -2.17
C HIS A 115 1.23 -45.46 -2.74
N ALA A 116 1.16 -45.63 -4.05
CA ALA A 116 0.40 -46.68 -4.71
C ALA A 116 1.31 -47.41 -5.71
N PRO A 117 1.25 -48.75 -5.79
CA PRO A 117 2.20 -49.59 -6.53
C PRO A 117 1.89 -49.64 -8.04
N ALA A 118 2.94 -49.90 -8.82
CA ALA A 118 2.92 -50.01 -10.27
C ALA A 118 2.22 -51.32 -10.74
N PRO A 119 1.47 -51.29 -11.86
CA PRO A 119 1.02 -52.51 -12.54
C PRO A 119 2.02 -52.95 -13.64
N PRO A 120 2.00 -54.24 -14.05
CA PRO A 120 3.02 -54.86 -14.85
C PRO A 120 2.94 -54.52 -16.37
N ALA A 121 4.10 -54.70 -17.00
CA ALA A 121 4.30 -54.46 -18.41
C ALA A 121 3.53 -55.41 -19.32
N HIS A 122 2.83 -54.89 -20.31
CA HIS A 122 2.39 -55.61 -21.51
C HIS A 122 3.01 -54.96 -22.76
N THR A 123 3.82 -55.76 -23.44
CA THR A 123 4.42 -55.52 -24.74
C THR A 123 3.35 -55.46 -25.83
N HIS A 124 3.19 -54.33 -26.52
CA HIS A 124 2.61 -54.25 -27.85
C HIS A 124 3.37 -53.28 -28.75
N THR A 125 3.64 -53.79 -29.93
CA THR A 125 4.40 -53.36 -31.07
C THR A 125 4.08 -51.97 -31.61
N GLY A 126 5.06 -51.29 -31.94
CA GLY A 126 5.55 -50.16 -32.66
C GLY A 126 4.76 -49.57 -33.84
N GLU A 127 3.59 -48.96 -33.68
CA GLU A 127 3.04 -48.05 -34.68
C GLU A 127 2.18 -46.89 -34.07
N ALA A 128 2.00 -46.88 -32.75
CA ALA A 128 1.26 -45.82 -32.05
C ALA A 128 2.16 -44.71 -31.44
N LEU A 129 3.49 -44.73 -31.65
CA LEU A 129 4.43 -43.86 -30.95
C LEU A 129 4.61 -42.49 -31.56
N GLU A 130 4.32 -42.27 -32.86
CA GLU A 130 4.48 -40.96 -33.49
C GLU A 130 3.26 -40.01 -33.28
N ALA A 131 2.07 -40.55 -33.15
CA ALA A 131 0.86 -39.73 -32.92
C ALA A 131 0.78 -39.20 -31.47
N ASP A 132 1.30 -39.94 -30.48
CA ASP A 132 1.27 -39.56 -29.06
C ASP A 132 2.38 -38.55 -28.68
N ALA A 133 3.52 -38.62 -29.39
CA ALA A 133 4.59 -37.62 -29.21
C ALA A 133 4.18 -36.23 -29.72
N SER A 134 3.43 -36.15 -30.83
CA SER A 134 2.93 -34.87 -31.35
C SER A 134 1.80 -34.30 -30.48
N ALA A 135 0.94 -35.13 -29.93
CA ALA A 135 -0.12 -34.71 -29.01
C ALA A 135 0.43 -34.29 -27.64
N SER A 136 1.54 -34.88 -27.20
CA SER A 136 2.22 -34.51 -25.94
C SER A 136 2.99 -33.22 -26.08
N ALA A 137 3.65 -32.96 -27.22
CA ALA A 137 4.33 -31.71 -27.52
C ALA A 137 3.36 -30.54 -27.62
N VAL A 138 2.22 -30.72 -28.31
CA VAL A 138 1.17 -29.69 -28.40
C VAL A 138 0.50 -29.43 -27.05
N ARG A 139 0.36 -30.44 -26.18
CA ARG A 139 -0.15 -30.22 -24.81
C ARG A 139 0.84 -29.55 -23.87
N SER A 140 2.16 -29.74 -24.05
CA SER A 140 3.16 -29.00 -23.30
C SER A 140 3.24 -27.54 -23.74
N ASP A 141 3.08 -27.21 -25.02
CA ASP A 141 3.06 -25.83 -25.51
C ASP A 141 1.81 -25.06 -25.09
N ILE A 142 0.64 -25.73 -24.93
CA ILE A 142 -0.57 -25.10 -24.42
C ILE A 142 -0.49 -24.89 -22.89
N ARG A 143 0.30 -25.65 -22.15
CA ARG A 143 0.49 -25.46 -20.72
C ARG A 143 1.52 -24.37 -20.37
N THR A 144 2.36 -23.97 -21.29
CA THR A 144 3.31 -22.86 -21.11
C THR A 144 2.67 -21.49 -21.44
N ALA A 145 1.43 -21.48 -21.94
CA ALA A 145 0.65 -20.27 -22.17
C ALA A 145 0.02 -19.77 -20.88
N ALA A 146 0.64 -18.73 -20.33
CA ALA A 146 0.05 -17.80 -19.38
C ALA A 146 -0.33 -18.38 -18.00
N THR A 147 0.63 -18.47 -17.12
CA THR A 147 0.35 -18.22 -15.70
C THR A 147 -0.20 -16.78 -15.63
N PRO A 148 -1.48 -16.56 -15.27
CA PRO A 148 -1.98 -15.20 -15.11
C PRO A 148 -1.10 -14.56 -14.02
N ALA A 149 -0.50 -13.41 -14.32
CA ALA A 149 0.16 -12.59 -13.32
C ALA A 149 -0.79 -12.47 -12.14
N ALA A 150 -0.39 -12.95 -10.97
CA ALA A 150 -1.22 -12.92 -9.78
C ALA A 150 -1.48 -11.45 -9.46
N HIS A 151 -2.65 -10.95 -9.88
CA HIS A 151 -3.10 -9.60 -9.55
C HIS A 151 -3.24 -9.55 -8.03
N SER A 152 -2.60 -8.60 -7.40
CA SER A 152 -2.75 -8.38 -5.96
C SER A 152 -4.25 -8.20 -5.65
N ARG A 153 -4.71 -8.87 -4.58
CA ARG A 153 -6.12 -8.75 -4.19
C ARG A 153 -6.38 -7.30 -3.74
N LEU A 154 -7.42 -6.67 -4.27
CA LEU A 154 -7.78 -5.29 -3.98
C LEU A 154 -7.97 -5.03 -2.48
N ILE A 155 -8.65 -5.94 -1.78
CA ILE A 155 -9.00 -5.78 -0.35
C ILE A 155 -7.77 -5.63 0.55
N PRO A 156 -6.73 -6.49 0.50
CA PRO A 156 -5.52 -6.30 1.30
C PRO A 156 -4.80 -4.99 1.00
N VAL A 157 -4.79 -4.55 -0.26
CA VAL A 157 -4.17 -3.28 -0.66
C VAL A 157 -4.91 -2.10 -0.03
N LEU A 158 -6.23 -2.08 -0.08
CA LEU A 158 -7.05 -1.02 0.54
C LEU A 158 -6.95 -1.03 2.06
N LEU A 159 -6.97 -2.21 2.70
CA LEU A 159 -6.79 -2.33 4.15
C LEU A 159 -5.42 -1.82 4.59
N THR A 160 -4.36 -2.12 3.83
CA THR A 160 -3.02 -1.59 4.11
C THR A 160 -3.00 -0.07 4.00
N CYS A 161 -3.63 0.49 2.97
CA CYS A 161 -3.73 1.95 2.78
C CYS A 161 -4.48 2.61 3.95
N LEU A 162 -5.63 2.06 4.35
CA LEU A 162 -6.39 2.53 5.51
C LEU A 162 -5.57 2.45 6.80
N ALA A 163 -4.88 1.31 7.02
CA ALA A 163 -4.05 1.15 8.21
C ALA A 163 -2.91 2.16 8.26
N LEU A 164 -2.24 2.44 7.13
CA LEU A 164 -1.17 3.45 7.02
C LEU A 164 -1.67 4.88 7.31
N THR A 165 -2.93 5.18 7.03
CA THR A 165 -3.54 6.47 7.31
C THR A 165 -4.06 6.53 8.76
N TRP A 166 -4.93 5.60 9.13
CA TRP A 166 -5.69 5.67 10.40
C TRP A 166 -4.91 5.19 11.63
N LEU A 167 -3.88 4.35 11.47
CA LEU A 167 -3.00 3.95 12.56
C LEU A 167 -1.75 4.84 12.70
N ASN A 168 -1.68 5.91 11.93
CA ASN A 168 -0.56 6.87 12.02
C ASN A 168 -0.96 8.05 12.91
N PRO A 169 -0.42 8.18 14.15
CA PRO A 169 -0.77 9.26 15.05
C PRO A 169 -0.34 10.64 14.52
N HIS A 170 0.71 10.74 13.71
CA HIS A 170 1.11 12.01 13.09
C HIS A 170 0.00 12.58 12.19
N VAL A 171 -0.77 11.74 11.52
CA VAL A 171 -1.88 12.20 10.68
C VAL A 171 -2.95 12.92 11.51
N TYR A 172 -3.21 12.46 12.73
CA TYR A 172 -4.14 13.16 13.63
C TYR A 172 -3.59 14.49 14.10
N LEU A 173 -2.29 14.54 14.46
CA LEU A 173 -1.63 15.78 14.87
C LEU A 173 -1.63 16.82 13.74
N ASP A 174 -1.30 16.40 12.55
CA ASP A 174 -1.17 17.31 11.41
C ASP A 174 -2.54 17.70 10.85
N THR A 175 -3.44 16.72 10.65
CA THR A 175 -4.69 16.95 9.93
C THR A 175 -5.83 17.36 10.86
N VAL A 176 -6.01 16.67 12.00
CA VAL A 176 -7.13 16.97 12.90
C VAL A 176 -6.78 18.14 13.81
N PHE A 177 -5.58 18.16 14.41
CA PHE A 177 -5.20 19.22 15.35
C PHE A 177 -4.67 20.46 14.63
N LEU A 178 -3.56 20.37 13.91
CA LEU A 178 -2.91 21.53 13.33
C LEU A 178 -3.78 22.18 12.25
N LEU A 179 -4.16 21.42 11.21
CA LEU A 179 -4.98 21.94 10.11
C LEU A 179 -6.37 22.36 10.61
N GLY A 180 -7.00 21.58 11.51
CA GLY A 180 -8.27 21.94 12.12
C GLY A 180 -8.19 23.24 12.94
N THR A 181 -7.13 23.45 13.73
CA THR A 181 -6.91 24.67 14.48
C THR A 181 -6.76 25.88 13.55
N VAL A 182 -5.91 25.77 12.52
CA VAL A 182 -5.72 26.84 11.53
C VAL A 182 -7.02 27.13 10.77
N ALA A 183 -7.78 26.10 10.37
CA ALA A 183 -9.07 26.28 9.73
C ALA A 183 -10.04 27.09 10.60
N ASN A 184 -10.10 26.80 11.90
CA ASN A 184 -10.98 27.49 12.83
C ASN A 184 -10.62 28.99 13.03
N THR A 185 -9.39 29.41 12.78
CA THR A 185 -9.03 30.87 12.79
C THR A 185 -9.69 31.64 11.65
N HIS A 186 -10.19 30.96 10.61
CA HIS A 186 -10.90 31.58 9.49
C HIS A 186 -12.41 31.78 9.74
N GLY A 187 -12.92 31.46 10.93
CA GLY A 187 -14.33 31.66 11.31
C GLY A 187 -15.31 31.00 10.33
N ASP A 188 -16.23 31.80 9.77
CA ASP A 188 -17.24 31.27 8.83
C ASP A 188 -16.65 30.72 7.53
N SER A 189 -15.42 31.11 7.19
CA SER A 189 -14.72 30.63 5.99
C SER A 189 -13.92 29.33 6.21
N ARG A 190 -14.01 28.71 7.40
CA ARG A 190 -13.25 27.48 7.74
C ARG A 190 -13.50 26.33 6.76
N TRP A 191 -14.73 26.20 6.25
CA TRP A 191 -15.06 25.15 5.28
C TRP A 191 -14.49 25.44 3.88
N LEU A 192 -14.28 26.70 3.51
CA LEU A 192 -13.57 27.07 2.28
C LEU A 192 -12.08 26.71 2.39
N PHE A 193 -11.50 26.93 3.57
CA PHE A 193 -10.14 26.48 3.87
C PHE A 193 -10.06 24.95 3.80
N ALA A 194 -10.99 24.22 4.43
CA ALA A 194 -11.08 22.76 4.36
C ALA A 194 -11.17 22.26 2.91
N ALA A 195 -12.00 22.88 2.09
CA ALA A 195 -12.12 22.53 0.67
C ALA A 195 -10.79 22.68 -0.09
N GLY A 196 -10.01 23.73 0.22
CA GLY A 196 -8.65 23.89 -0.31
C GLY A 196 -7.69 22.78 0.11
N ALA A 197 -7.70 22.40 1.39
CA ALA A 197 -6.88 21.31 1.91
C ALA A 197 -7.29 19.95 1.33
N MET A 198 -8.59 19.67 1.19
CA MET A 198 -9.09 18.46 0.53
C MET A 198 -8.67 18.41 -0.95
N ALA A 199 -8.73 19.56 -1.65
CA ALA A 199 -8.25 19.63 -3.03
C ALA A 199 -6.75 19.33 -3.14
N ALA A 200 -5.93 19.81 -2.19
CA ALA A 200 -4.51 19.46 -2.11
C ALA A 200 -4.30 17.95 -1.99
N SER A 201 -5.05 17.27 -1.13
CA SER A 201 -4.99 15.82 -0.95
C SER A 201 -5.35 15.07 -2.24
N VAL A 202 -6.45 15.45 -2.88
CA VAL A 202 -6.84 14.84 -4.17
C VAL A 202 -5.75 15.03 -5.22
N ILE A 203 -5.29 16.28 -5.43
CA ILE A 203 -4.25 16.57 -6.43
C ILE A 203 -2.97 15.79 -6.12
N TRP A 204 -2.56 15.72 -4.86
CA TRP A 204 -1.33 15.03 -4.45
C TRP A 204 -1.42 13.52 -4.70
N PHE A 205 -2.43 12.83 -4.15
CA PHE A 205 -2.50 11.38 -4.27
C PHE A 205 -2.73 10.90 -5.70
N PHE A 206 -3.58 11.58 -6.45
CA PHE A 206 -3.74 11.26 -7.87
C PHE A 206 -2.48 11.61 -8.66
N GLY A 207 -1.87 12.77 -8.41
CA GLY A 207 -0.60 13.16 -9.01
C GLY A 207 0.52 12.17 -8.73
N LEU A 208 0.68 11.75 -7.46
CA LEU A 208 1.68 10.78 -7.04
C LEU A 208 1.44 9.41 -7.67
N ALA A 209 0.21 8.92 -7.62
CA ALA A 209 -0.17 7.61 -8.12
C ALA A 209 -0.02 7.49 -9.64
N PHE A 210 -0.46 8.50 -10.39
CA PHE A 210 -0.31 8.53 -11.86
C PHE A 210 1.11 8.91 -12.28
N GLY A 211 1.77 9.83 -11.56
CA GLY A 211 3.17 10.18 -11.78
C GLY A 211 4.09 8.96 -11.60
N ALA A 212 3.85 8.17 -10.55
CA ALA A 212 4.56 6.91 -10.33
C ALA A 212 4.37 5.92 -11.49
N ARG A 213 3.16 5.85 -12.06
CA ARG A 213 2.88 5.00 -13.22
C ARG A 213 3.72 5.37 -14.44
N LEU A 214 3.96 6.66 -14.65
CA LEU A 214 4.83 7.15 -15.73
C LEU A 214 6.30 6.81 -15.45
N LEU A 215 6.71 6.94 -14.19
CA LEU A 215 8.09 6.64 -13.75
C LEU A 215 8.41 5.16 -13.82
N GLY A 216 7.40 4.28 -13.79
CA GLY A 216 7.56 2.81 -13.83
C GLY A 216 8.37 2.32 -15.03
N ARG A 217 8.40 3.07 -16.15
CA ARG A 217 9.23 2.75 -17.31
C ARG A 217 10.73 2.84 -17.01
N TRP A 218 11.13 3.77 -16.14
CA TRP A 218 12.51 4.06 -15.79
C TRP A 218 12.99 3.21 -14.60
N LEU A 219 12.06 2.79 -13.75
CA LEU A 219 12.33 1.98 -12.57
C LEU A 219 12.04 0.48 -12.79
N SER A 220 12.03 -0.01 -14.03
CA SER A 220 11.75 -1.41 -14.36
C SER A 220 12.90 -2.38 -14.00
N THR A 221 14.01 -1.88 -13.46
CA THR A 221 15.16 -2.72 -13.10
C THR A 221 14.95 -3.42 -11.75
N PRO A 222 15.39 -4.70 -11.59
CA PRO A 222 15.32 -5.39 -10.30
C PRO A 222 16.05 -4.66 -9.16
N ARG A 223 17.11 -3.91 -9.50
CA ARG A 223 17.85 -3.10 -8.53
C ARG A 223 17.01 -1.95 -8.00
N ALA A 224 16.27 -1.24 -8.88
CA ALA A 224 15.39 -0.14 -8.46
C ALA A 224 14.29 -0.62 -7.52
N TRP A 225 13.70 -1.80 -7.76
CA TRP A 225 12.71 -2.40 -6.86
C TRP A 225 13.30 -2.73 -5.48
N ARG A 226 14.50 -3.29 -5.44
CA ARG A 226 15.19 -3.58 -4.16
C ARG A 226 15.50 -2.31 -3.38
N ILE A 227 15.95 -1.25 -4.06
CA ILE A 227 16.20 0.07 -3.43
C ILE A 227 14.90 0.65 -2.89
N LEU A 228 13.80 0.57 -3.66
CA LEU A 228 12.49 1.04 -3.22
C LEU A 228 11.99 0.27 -1.98
N ASP A 229 12.05 -1.05 -1.99
CA ASP A 229 11.65 -1.87 -0.83
C ASP A 229 12.56 -1.63 0.39
N ALA A 230 13.87 -1.43 0.19
CA ALA A 230 14.79 -1.05 1.26
C ALA A 230 14.46 0.35 1.83
N LEU A 231 14.13 1.33 0.98
CA LEU A 231 13.71 2.65 1.40
C LEU A 231 12.39 2.60 2.18
N ILE A 232 11.41 1.84 1.70
CA ILE A 232 10.14 1.60 2.40
C ILE A 232 10.42 1.00 3.78
N ALA A 233 11.26 -0.04 3.84
CA ALA A 233 11.62 -0.70 5.09
C ALA A 233 12.25 0.29 6.08
N LEU A 234 13.22 1.07 5.62
CA LEU A 234 13.93 2.06 6.45
C LEU A 234 12.95 3.10 7.02
N VAL A 235 12.14 3.71 6.16
CA VAL A 235 11.18 4.76 6.58
C VAL A 235 10.12 4.19 7.52
N MET A 236 9.56 3.02 7.21
CA MET A 236 8.54 2.37 8.04
C MET A 236 9.06 2.01 9.43
N ILE A 237 10.26 1.42 9.51
CA ILE A 237 10.87 1.05 10.78
C ILE A 237 11.25 2.32 11.56
N ALA A 238 11.85 3.32 10.91
CA ALA A 238 12.20 4.58 11.57
C ALA A 238 10.98 5.29 12.15
N LEU A 239 9.89 5.39 11.38
CA LEU A 239 8.62 5.96 11.86
C LEU A 239 8.01 5.12 12.98
N GLY A 240 7.97 3.79 12.84
CA GLY A 240 7.43 2.90 13.88
C GLY A 240 8.21 2.99 15.20
N VAL A 241 9.53 3.09 15.13
CA VAL A 241 10.40 3.27 16.30
C VAL A 241 10.22 4.66 16.90
N SER A 242 10.16 5.72 16.09
CA SER A 242 9.97 7.09 16.57
C SER A 242 8.65 7.27 17.34
N LEU A 243 7.61 6.50 17.01
CA LEU A 243 6.35 6.53 17.73
C LEU A 243 6.45 5.98 19.17
N VAL A 244 7.37 5.06 19.42
CA VAL A 244 7.54 4.40 20.73
C VAL A 244 8.53 5.15 21.62
N LEU A 245 9.48 5.87 21.02
CA LEU A 245 10.46 6.65 21.79
C LEU A 245 9.75 7.80 22.54
N PRO A 246 10.04 7.98 23.84
CA PRO A 246 9.52 9.11 24.60
C PRO A 246 10.12 10.40 24.07
N HIS A 247 9.30 11.39 23.80
CA HIS A 247 9.67 12.77 23.51
C HIS A 247 9.52 13.62 24.76
#